data_90213a0800445b8e5e92a0db4728e1ed
#
_entry.id   90213a0800445b8e5e92a0db4728e1ed
#
_cell.length_a   1.000
_cell.length_b   1.000
_cell.length_c   1.000
_cell.angle_alpha   90.00
_cell.angle_beta   90.00
_cell.angle_gamma   90.00
#
_symmetry.space_group_name_H-M   'P 1'
#
loop_
_entity.id
_entity.type
_entity.pdbx_description
1 polymer ?
#
loop_
_entity_poly.entity_id
_entity_poly.type
_entity_poly.pdbx_seq_one_letter_code
_entity_poly.pdbx_strand_id
1 'polypeptide(L)'
;MDSPAEYKIFLNIILAPVDDGLRFTYSGDNFFYREISMISLIAALAVDRVIGMENAMPWNLPADLAWFKRNTLNKPVIMGRHTWESIGRPLPGRKNIILSSQPGTDDRVKWVKSVDEAIAACGDVPEIMVIGGGRVYEQFLAKAQKLYLTHIDAEVEGDTHFPDYEPDDWESVFSEFHDADAQNSHSYCFEILERR
;
A
#
# COMPACT_ATOMS: atom_id res chain seq x y z
N MET A 1 -14.68 -13.06 44.04
CA MET A 1 -15.40 -11.77 44.07
C MET A 1 -14.40 -10.72 43.62
N ASP A 2 -14.41 -10.44 42.35
CA ASP A 2 -13.47 -9.51 41.75
C ASP A 2 -13.88 -8.08 42.02
N SER A 3 -12.95 -7.27 42.49
CA SER A 3 -13.17 -5.91 42.97
C SER A 3 -13.60 -4.99 41.81
N PRO A 4 -14.52 -4.04 42.04
CA PRO A 4 -14.95 -3.06 41.03
C PRO A 4 -13.80 -2.21 40.42
N ALA A 5 -12.67 -2.18 41.12
CA ALA A 5 -11.48 -1.44 40.64
C ALA A 5 -10.78 -2.13 39.46
N GLU A 6 -10.79 -3.45 39.42
CA GLU A 6 -10.17 -4.21 38.33
C GLU A 6 -10.97 -4.06 37.03
N TYR A 7 -12.30 -4.00 37.12
CA TYR A 7 -13.17 -3.74 35.96
C TYR A 7 -12.97 -2.35 35.34
N LYS A 8 -12.66 -1.34 36.17
CA LYS A 8 -12.41 0.02 35.68
C LYS A 8 -11.05 0.14 34.96
N ILE A 9 -10.06 -0.60 35.40
CA ILE A 9 -8.75 -0.65 34.73
C ILE A 9 -8.89 -1.35 33.37
N PHE A 10 -9.69 -2.41 33.32
CA PHE A 10 -10.00 -3.13 32.07
C PHE A 10 -10.72 -2.24 31.04
N LEU A 11 -11.71 -1.47 31.47
CA LEU A 11 -12.49 -0.61 30.58
C LEU A 11 -11.67 0.57 30.05
N ASN A 12 -10.74 1.10 30.85
CA ASN A 12 -9.87 2.19 30.44
C ASN A 12 -8.79 1.73 29.43
N ILE A 13 -8.37 0.49 29.47
CA ILE A 13 -7.44 -0.08 28.47
C ILE A 13 -8.13 -0.28 27.13
N ILE A 14 -9.43 -0.63 27.14
CA ILE A 14 -10.22 -0.85 25.91
C ILE A 14 -10.61 0.47 25.23
N LEU A 15 -10.73 1.55 26.00
CA LEU A 15 -11.23 2.85 25.53
C LEU A 15 -10.15 3.94 25.39
N ALA A 16 -8.90 3.65 25.73
CA ALA A 16 -7.81 4.61 25.52
C ALA A 16 -7.56 4.79 24.01
N PRO A 17 -7.51 6.01 23.50
CA PRO A 17 -7.08 6.22 22.13
C PRO A 17 -5.61 5.78 22.03
N VAL A 18 -5.35 4.83 21.13
CA VAL A 18 -4.01 4.29 20.91
C VAL A 18 -3.38 5.07 19.79
N ASP A 19 -2.44 5.92 20.13
CA ASP A 19 -1.73 6.84 19.23
C ASP A 19 -0.64 6.15 18.39
N ASP A 20 -0.41 4.84 18.59
CA ASP A 20 0.75 4.11 18.04
C ASP A 20 0.39 2.86 17.21
N GLY A 21 -0.83 2.73 16.76
CA GLY A 21 -1.24 1.66 15.83
C GLY A 21 -1.40 0.27 16.45
N LEU A 22 -1.37 0.15 17.78
CA LEU A 22 -1.62 -1.09 18.50
C LEU A 22 -3.12 -1.27 18.77
N ARG A 23 -3.73 -2.35 18.32
CA ARG A 23 -5.07 -2.77 18.73
C ARG A 23 -4.99 -4.03 19.58
N PHE A 24 -5.79 -4.04 20.63
CA PHE A 24 -5.92 -5.20 21.49
C PHE A 24 -7.09 -6.07 21.00
N THR A 25 -6.85 -7.34 20.78
CA THR A 25 -7.91 -8.32 20.57
C THR A 25 -7.95 -9.27 21.75
N TYR A 26 -9.14 -9.48 22.31
CA TYR A 26 -9.37 -10.45 23.37
C TYR A 26 -9.76 -11.80 22.74
N SER A 27 -9.02 -12.85 23.08
CA SER A 27 -9.38 -14.22 22.73
C SER A 27 -9.07 -15.13 23.92
N GLY A 28 -10.08 -15.39 24.75
CA GLY A 28 -9.94 -16.25 25.93
C GLY A 28 -8.99 -15.68 26.99
N ASP A 29 -8.33 -16.53 27.74
CA ASP A 29 -7.50 -16.16 28.89
C ASP A 29 -6.12 -15.56 28.56
N ASN A 30 -5.86 -15.25 27.29
CA ASN A 30 -4.59 -14.66 26.83
C ASN A 30 -4.81 -13.34 26.09
N PHE A 31 -4.10 -12.30 26.51
CA PHE A 31 -3.98 -11.05 25.77
C PHE A 31 -2.87 -11.21 24.72
N PHE A 32 -3.25 -11.15 23.45
CA PHE A 32 -2.28 -11.05 22.36
C PHE A 32 -2.21 -9.58 21.91
N TYR A 33 -1.02 -9.01 21.98
CA TYR A 33 -0.73 -7.78 21.28
C TYR A 33 -0.60 -8.14 19.78
N ARG A 34 -1.58 -7.76 19.01
CA ARG A 34 -1.47 -7.84 17.56
C ARG A 34 -1.04 -6.48 17.05
N GLU A 35 0.19 -6.40 16.63
CA GLU A 35 0.63 -5.24 15.86
C GLU A 35 -0.19 -5.18 14.59
N ILE A 36 -0.88 -4.05 14.36
CA ILE A 36 -1.62 -3.87 13.10
C ILE A 36 -0.59 -3.60 12.05
N SER A 37 -0.58 -4.41 11.00
CA SER A 37 0.26 -4.17 9.83
C SER A 37 -0.01 -2.77 9.28
N MET A 38 1.04 -1.99 9.07
CA MET A 38 0.94 -0.72 8.37
C MET A 38 0.58 -0.98 6.90
N ILE A 39 -0.43 -0.30 6.40
CA ILE A 39 -0.82 -0.35 4.99
C ILE A 39 -0.20 0.85 4.27
N SER A 40 0.56 0.56 3.24
CA SER A 40 1.24 1.55 2.40
C SER A 40 0.82 1.39 0.95
N LEU A 41 0.61 2.51 0.27
CA LEU A 41 0.41 2.56 -1.16
C LEU A 41 1.71 2.99 -1.84
N ILE A 42 2.08 2.34 -2.93
CA ILE A 42 3.23 2.73 -3.75
C ILE A 42 2.81 2.91 -5.19
N ALA A 43 3.11 4.07 -5.78
CA ALA A 43 2.70 4.43 -7.12
C ALA A 43 3.68 5.38 -7.80
N ALA A 44 3.80 5.27 -9.11
CA ALA A 44 4.44 6.25 -9.97
C ALA A 44 3.36 7.07 -10.69
N LEU A 45 3.44 8.39 -10.59
CA LEU A 45 2.45 9.33 -11.08
C LEU A 45 3.08 10.27 -12.11
N ALA A 46 2.44 10.39 -13.27
CA ALA A 46 2.68 11.48 -14.19
C ALA A 46 1.95 12.76 -13.73
N VAL A 47 2.06 13.84 -14.48
CA VAL A 47 1.29 15.06 -14.25
C VAL A 47 -0.20 14.71 -14.14
N ASP A 48 -0.94 15.46 -13.32
CA ASP A 48 -2.35 15.23 -13.01
C ASP A 48 -2.65 13.85 -12.37
N ARG A 49 -1.64 13.23 -11.72
CA ARG A 49 -1.76 11.94 -11.03
C ARG A 49 -2.12 10.77 -11.95
N VAL A 50 -1.81 10.87 -13.24
CA VAL A 50 -2.01 9.78 -14.18
C VAL A 50 -1.10 8.61 -13.83
N ILE A 51 -1.69 7.41 -13.65
CA ILE A 51 -0.99 6.17 -13.29
C ILE A 51 -1.15 5.05 -14.33
N GLY A 52 -2.02 5.20 -15.32
CA GLY A 52 -2.28 4.20 -16.32
C GLY A 52 -2.73 4.79 -17.65
N MET A 53 -2.23 4.17 -18.71
CA MET A 53 -2.68 4.35 -20.08
C MET A 53 -2.61 2.98 -20.75
N GLU A 54 -3.67 2.53 -21.39
CA GLU A 54 -3.84 1.24 -22.10
C GLU A 54 -2.53 0.42 -22.32
N ASN A 55 -2.03 -0.23 -21.26
CA ASN A 55 -0.91 -1.18 -21.27
C ASN A 55 0.53 -0.64 -21.41
N ALA A 56 0.78 0.65 -21.46
CA ALA A 56 2.17 1.16 -21.46
C ALA A 56 2.28 2.58 -20.92
N MET A 57 3.23 2.80 -20.03
CA MET A 57 3.65 4.16 -19.64
C MET A 57 4.81 4.60 -20.55
N PRO A 58 4.81 5.86 -21.04
CA PRO A 58 5.75 6.31 -22.08
C PRO A 58 7.14 6.62 -21.54
N TRP A 59 7.46 6.25 -20.31
CA TRP A 59 8.78 6.49 -19.71
C TRP A 59 9.58 5.22 -19.50
N ASN A 60 10.88 5.41 -19.48
CA ASN A 60 11.85 4.40 -19.07
C ASN A 60 12.64 4.97 -17.88
N LEU A 61 12.35 4.48 -16.69
CA LEU A 61 12.93 4.93 -15.43
C LEU A 61 13.44 3.74 -14.61
N PRO A 62 14.64 3.23 -14.92
CA PRO A 62 15.25 2.15 -14.12
C PRO A 62 15.39 2.51 -12.64
N ALA A 63 15.60 3.78 -12.32
CA ALA A 63 15.68 4.25 -10.93
C ALA A 63 14.35 4.06 -10.18
N ASP A 64 13.21 4.23 -10.85
CA ASP A 64 11.90 3.98 -10.26
C ASP A 64 11.64 2.48 -10.04
N LEU A 65 12.05 1.64 -10.96
CA LEU A 65 11.98 0.18 -10.79
C LEU A 65 12.83 -0.28 -9.59
N ALA A 66 14.02 0.30 -9.42
CA ALA A 66 14.88 0.02 -8.25
C ALA A 66 14.26 0.50 -6.94
N TRP A 67 13.65 1.68 -6.95
CA TRP A 67 12.89 2.22 -5.82
C TRP A 67 11.71 1.32 -5.44
N PHE A 68 10.92 0.92 -6.41
CA PHE A 68 9.81 -0.01 -6.22
C PHE A 68 10.28 -1.34 -5.61
N LYS A 69 11.30 -1.95 -6.19
CA LYS A 69 11.86 -3.21 -5.70
C LYS A 69 12.35 -3.09 -4.25
N ARG A 70 13.10 -2.05 -3.95
CA ARG A 70 13.67 -1.81 -2.62
C ARG A 70 12.58 -1.66 -1.55
N ASN A 71 11.49 -0.97 -1.88
CA ASN A 71 10.41 -0.69 -0.93
C ASN A 71 9.38 -1.82 -0.82
N THR A 72 9.35 -2.77 -1.74
CA THR A 72 8.40 -3.88 -1.72
C THR A 72 9.01 -5.23 -1.39
N LEU A 73 10.32 -5.40 -1.53
CA LEU A 73 10.99 -6.68 -1.31
C LEU A 73 10.77 -7.19 0.11
N ASN A 74 10.50 -8.48 0.24
CA ASN A 74 10.22 -9.18 1.50
C ASN A 74 8.94 -8.69 2.22
N LYS A 75 8.06 -8.02 1.49
CA LYS A 75 6.75 -7.59 1.99
C LYS A 75 5.65 -8.22 1.14
N PRO A 76 4.44 -8.48 1.68
CA PRO A 76 3.32 -8.85 0.84
C PRO A 76 2.90 -7.68 -0.04
N VAL A 77 2.54 -7.99 -1.28
CA VAL A 77 2.04 -7.02 -2.26
C VAL A 77 0.61 -7.36 -2.64
N ILE A 78 -0.26 -6.36 -2.59
CA ILE A 78 -1.66 -6.47 -3.01
C ILE A 78 -1.83 -5.70 -4.30
N MET A 79 -2.47 -6.33 -5.29
CA MET A 79 -2.74 -5.74 -6.59
C MET A 79 -4.08 -6.19 -7.13
N GLY A 80 -4.62 -5.44 -8.07
CA GLY A 80 -5.79 -5.85 -8.84
C GLY A 80 -5.43 -6.76 -10.01
N ARG A 81 -6.45 -7.36 -10.63
CA ARG A 81 -6.27 -8.29 -11.77
C ARG A 81 -5.52 -7.65 -12.94
N HIS A 82 -5.88 -6.44 -13.35
CA HIS A 82 -5.22 -5.76 -14.47
C HIS A 82 -3.72 -5.54 -14.23
N THR A 83 -3.35 -5.14 -13.01
CA THR A 83 -1.94 -5.01 -12.63
C THR A 83 -1.24 -6.37 -12.67
N TRP A 84 -1.88 -7.43 -12.17
CA TRP A 84 -1.35 -8.79 -12.25
C TRP A 84 -1.12 -9.23 -13.71
N GLU A 85 -2.10 -9.04 -14.57
CA GLU A 85 -2.00 -9.39 -16.00
C GLU A 85 -0.90 -8.59 -16.71
N SER A 86 -0.75 -7.32 -16.36
CA SER A 86 0.32 -6.45 -16.89
C SER A 86 1.72 -6.91 -16.49
N ILE A 87 1.91 -7.33 -15.23
CA ILE A 87 3.20 -7.86 -14.74
C ILE A 87 3.47 -9.23 -15.33
N GLY A 88 2.44 -10.08 -15.48
CA GLY A 88 2.47 -11.37 -16.14
C GLY A 88 3.17 -12.50 -15.39
N ARG A 89 3.71 -12.24 -14.22
CA ARG A 89 4.38 -13.23 -13.36
C ARG A 89 4.38 -12.78 -11.90
N PRO A 90 4.49 -13.72 -10.92
CA PRO A 90 4.69 -13.33 -9.54
C PRO A 90 5.96 -12.50 -9.34
N LEU A 91 5.85 -11.46 -8.52
CA LEU A 91 7.01 -10.67 -8.11
C LEU A 91 7.86 -11.49 -7.14
N PRO A 92 9.15 -11.74 -7.46
CA PRO A 92 10.02 -12.58 -6.63
C PRO A 92 10.25 -11.97 -5.23
N GLY A 93 10.39 -12.83 -4.21
CA GLY A 93 10.69 -12.42 -2.84
C GLY A 93 9.56 -11.67 -2.13
N ARG A 94 8.34 -11.76 -2.67
CA ARG A 94 7.14 -11.10 -2.15
C ARG A 94 5.96 -12.06 -2.21
N LYS A 95 5.08 -12.01 -1.21
CA LYS A 95 3.80 -12.71 -1.27
C LYS A 95 2.87 -11.92 -2.16
N ASN A 96 2.46 -12.49 -3.29
CA ASN A 96 1.59 -11.84 -4.26
C ASN A 96 0.12 -12.17 -3.95
N ILE A 97 -0.68 -11.14 -3.73
CA ILE A 97 -2.10 -11.23 -3.40
C ILE A 97 -2.87 -10.44 -4.45
N ILE A 98 -3.80 -11.11 -5.13
CA ILE A 98 -4.59 -10.53 -6.21
C ILE A 98 -6.02 -10.32 -5.74
N LEU A 99 -6.47 -9.07 -5.72
CA LEU A 99 -7.85 -8.69 -5.40
C LEU A 99 -8.68 -8.66 -6.69
N SER A 100 -9.65 -9.56 -6.78
CA SER A 100 -10.51 -9.66 -7.96
C SER A 100 -11.87 -10.27 -7.60
N SER A 101 -12.94 -9.75 -8.21
CA SER A 101 -14.28 -10.34 -8.11
C SER A 101 -14.42 -11.64 -8.94
N GLN A 102 -13.55 -11.84 -9.91
CA GLN A 102 -13.52 -13.03 -10.76
C GLN A 102 -12.65 -14.13 -10.16
N PRO A 103 -12.90 -15.41 -10.50
CA PRO A 103 -12.07 -16.52 -10.08
C PRO A 103 -10.60 -16.34 -10.49
N GLY A 104 -9.71 -16.86 -9.67
CA GLY A 104 -8.28 -16.89 -9.96
C GLY A 104 -7.94 -17.82 -11.12
N THR A 105 -6.87 -17.47 -11.83
CA THR A 105 -6.39 -18.21 -13.02
C THR A 105 -4.99 -18.78 -12.84
N ASP A 106 -4.33 -18.49 -11.72
CA ASP A 106 -2.95 -18.88 -11.47
C ASP A 106 -2.79 -19.27 -9.99
N ASP A 107 -2.32 -20.47 -9.73
CA ASP A 107 -2.15 -21.02 -8.38
C ASP A 107 -0.85 -20.61 -7.69
N ARG A 108 0.05 -19.93 -8.40
CA ARG A 108 1.30 -19.39 -7.85
C ARG A 108 1.09 -18.17 -6.98
N VAL A 109 -0.10 -17.58 -7.01
CA VAL A 109 -0.48 -16.38 -6.27
C VAL A 109 -1.77 -16.60 -5.47
N LYS A 110 -1.99 -15.74 -4.47
CA LYS A 110 -3.20 -15.79 -3.65
C LYS A 110 -4.29 -14.90 -4.23
N TRP A 111 -5.44 -15.47 -4.57
CA TRP A 111 -6.62 -14.75 -5.02
C TRP A 111 -7.58 -14.49 -3.87
N VAL A 112 -8.06 -13.26 -3.76
CA VAL A 112 -9.02 -12.80 -2.74
C VAL A 112 -10.10 -11.93 -3.38
N LYS A 113 -11.25 -11.82 -2.72
CA LYS A 113 -12.42 -11.11 -3.25
C LYS A 113 -12.73 -9.79 -2.56
N SER A 114 -12.11 -9.53 -1.42
CA SER A 114 -12.37 -8.33 -0.62
C SER A 114 -11.09 -7.74 -0.04
N VAL A 115 -11.16 -6.46 0.35
CA VAL A 115 -10.09 -5.76 1.04
C VAL A 115 -9.73 -6.48 2.35
N ASP A 116 -10.71 -6.90 3.13
CA ASP A 116 -10.47 -7.59 4.39
C ASP A 116 -9.81 -8.96 4.20
N GLU A 117 -10.22 -9.72 3.17
CA GLU A 117 -9.55 -10.97 2.79
C GLU A 117 -8.10 -10.73 2.35
N ALA A 118 -7.84 -9.64 1.61
CA ALA A 118 -6.49 -9.28 1.18
C ALA A 118 -5.58 -8.98 2.37
N ILE A 119 -6.04 -8.19 3.32
CA ILE A 119 -5.29 -7.87 4.54
C ILE A 119 -5.05 -9.13 5.36
N ALA A 120 -6.07 -9.97 5.54
CA ALA A 120 -5.95 -11.24 6.27
C ALA A 120 -4.95 -12.20 5.61
N ALA A 121 -4.93 -12.24 4.28
CA ALA A 121 -3.99 -13.08 3.52
C ALA A 121 -2.53 -12.67 3.68
N CYS A 122 -2.26 -11.42 4.06
CA CYS A 122 -0.89 -10.94 4.33
C CYS A 122 -0.30 -11.53 5.61
N GLY A 123 -1.14 -11.93 6.57
CA GLY A 123 -0.69 -12.42 7.88
C GLY A 123 -0.15 -11.29 8.78
N ASP A 124 0.57 -11.68 9.81
CA ASP A 124 1.17 -10.74 10.77
C ASP A 124 2.52 -10.27 10.23
N VAL A 125 2.51 -9.11 9.58
CA VAL A 125 3.69 -8.49 8.97
C VAL A 125 3.74 -7.00 9.34
N PRO A 126 4.93 -6.37 9.41
CA PRO A 126 5.03 -4.95 9.76
C PRO A 126 4.36 -4.03 8.73
N GLU A 127 4.47 -4.35 7.44
CA GLU A 127 4.00 -3.48 6.37
C GLU A 127 3.44 -4.29 5.20
N ILE A 128 2.30 -3.84 4.68
CA ILE A 128 1.61 -4.37 3.51
C ILE A 128 1.71 -3.32 2.40
N MET A 129 2.15 -3.72 1.21
CA MET A 129 2.33 -2.83 0.08
C MET A 129 1.20 -2.99 -0.95
N VAL A 130 0.41 -1.96 -1.16
CA VAL A 130 -0.62 -1.91 -2.20
C VAL A 130 -0.01 -1.28 -3.45
N ILE A 131 0.04 -2.05 -4.55
CA ILE A 131 0.81 -1.68 -5.74
C ILE A 131 -0.04 -1.33 -6.97
N GLY A 132 -1.34 -1.28 -6.83
CA GLY A 132 -2.25 -0.79 -7.88
C GLY A 132 -3.29 -1.80 -8.31
N GLY A 133 -4.13 -1.49 -9.26
CA GLY A 133 -4.23 -0.18 -9.96
C GLY A 133 -5.18 0.81 -9.28
N GLY A 134 -5.74 1.70 -10.06
CA GLY A 134 -6.51 2.84 -9.57
C GLY A 134 -7.63 2.47 -8.61
N ARG A 135 -8.47 1.49 -8.96
CA ARG A 135 -9.56 1.03 -8.10
C ARG A 135 -9.07 0.41 -6.79
N VAL A 136 -7.94 -0.28 -6.82
CA VAL A 136 -7.35 -0.88 -5.62
C VAL A 136 -6.78 0.21 -4.73
N TYR A 137 -6.11 1.21 -5.27
CA TYR A 137 -5.68 2.38 -4.50
C TYR A 137 -6.86 3.10 -3.82
N GLU A 138 -7.97 3.31 -4.54
CA GLU A 138 -9.18 3.92 -3.98
C GLU A 138 -9.74 3.13 -2.79
N GLN A 139 -9.75 1.80 -2.88
CA GLN A 139 -10.26 0.92 -1.83
C GLN A 139 -9.38 0.91 -0.58
N PHE A 140 -8.08 1.14 -0.72
CA PHE A 140 -7.13 1.08 0.39
C PHE A 140 -6.73 2.44 0.96
N LEU A 141 -6.96 3.55 0.26
CA LEU A 141 -6.48 4.87 0.67
C LEU A 141 -6.93 5.25 2.08
N ALA A 142 -8.19 5.01 2.44
CA ALA A 142 -8.71 5.32 3.78
C ALA A 142 -8.05 4.51 4.90
N LYS A 143 -7.48 3.36 4.57
CA LYS A 143 -6.77 2.46 5.51
C LYS A 143 -5.26 2.65 5.50
N ALA A 144 -4.73 3.42 4.55
CA ALA A 144 -3.30 3.62 4.39
C ALA A 144 -2.74 4.61 5.40
N GLN A 145 -1.59 4.28 5.96
CA GLN A 145 -0.81 5.15 6.85
C GLN A 145 0.37 5.80 6.12
N LYS A 146 0.78 5.26 4.97
CA LYS A 146 1.96 5.73 4.26
C LYS A 146 1.77 5.66 2.75
N LEU A 147 2.28 6.66 2.05
CA LEU A 147 2.31 6.73 0.58
C LEU A 147 3.76 6.84 0.12
N TYR A 148 4.17 5.95 -0.78
CA TYR A 148 5.42 6.03 -1.52
C TYR A 148 5.09 6.47 -2.93
N LEU A 149 5.33 7.73 -3.24
CA LEU A 149 5.00 8.31 -4.53
C LEU A 149 6.26 8.66 -5.32
N THR A 150 6.27 8.31 -6.60
CA THR A 150 7.23 8.84 -7.56
C THR A 150 6.50 9.81 -8.44
N HIS A 151 6.83 11.08 -8.35
CA HIS A 151 6.30 12.13 -9.21
C HIS A 151 7.18 12.24 -10.46
N ILE A 152 6.63 11.93 -11.61
CA ILE A 152 7.36 11.92 -12.90
C ILE A 152 6.95 13.14 -13.71
N ASP A 153 7.93 13.90 -14.16
CA ASP A 153 7.72 15.08 -15.01
C ASP A 153 7.44 14.64 -16.46
N ALA A 154 6.27 14.08 -16.65
CA ALA A 154 5.75 13.64 -17.94
C ALA A 154 4.27 13.99 -18.04
N GLU A 155 3.90 14.62 -19.15
CA GLU A 155 2.51 14.83 -19.54
C GLU A 155 2.03 13.61 -20.31
N VAL A 156 1.03 12.92 -19.79
CA VAL A 156 0.50 11.69 -20.37
C VAL A 156 -1.02 11.78 -20.41
N GLU A 157 -1.60 11.53 -21.57
CA GLU A 157 -3.03 11.29 -21.69
C GLU A 157 -3.34 9.88 -21.20
N GLY A 158 -3.88 9.76 -19.98
CA GLY A 158 -4.24 8.50 -19.38
C GLY A 158 -5.67 8.48 -18.88
N ASP A 159 -6.21 7.28 -18.75
CA ASP A 159 -7.59 7.04 -18.32
C ASP A 159 -7.70 6.68 -16.82
N THR A 160 -6.57 6.43 -16.18
CA THR A 160 -6.50 6.00 -14.79
C THR A 160 -5.63 6.96 -13.97
N HIS A 161 -6.16 7.38 -12.82
CA HIS A 161 -5.50 8.33 -11.94
C HIS A 161 -5.31 7.73 -10.55
N PHE A 162 -4.25 8.13 -9.88
CA PHE A 162 -4.12 7.92 -8.45
C PHE A 162 -5.22 8.72 -7.73
N PRO A 163 -5.90 8.16 -6.71
CA PRO A 163 -7.00 8.85 -6.04
C PRO A 163 -6.55 10.19 -5.43
N ASP A 164 -7.49 11.12 -5.33
CA ASP A 164 -7.28 12.35 -4.58
C ASP A 164 -7.03 12.02 -3.11
N TYR A 165 -5.98 12.59 -2.57
CA TYR A 165 -5.70 12.55 -1.15
C TYR A 165 -5.62 13.98 -0.62
N GLU A 166 -6.26 14.22 0.54
CA GLU A 166 -6.29 15.55 1.16
C GLU A 166 -4.89 15.89 1.70
N PRO A 167 -4.21 16.94 1.17
CA PRO A 167 -2.84 17.26 1.59
C PRO A 167 -2.70 17.52 3.09
N ASP A 168 -3.74 18.05 3.74
CA ASP A 168 -3.72 18.34 5.17
C ASP A 168 -3.72 17.07 6.04
N ASP A 169 -4.12 15.92 5.49
CA ASP A 169 -4.11 14.63 6.18
C ASP A 169 -2.75 13.92 6.14
N TRP A 170 -1.81 14.46 5.38
CA TRP A 170 -0.52 13.83 5.11
C TRP A 170 0.65 14.75 5.39
N GLU A 171 1.75 14.17 5.86
CA GLU A 171 3.03 14.86 6.06
C GLU A 171 4.09 14.24 5.15
N SER A 172 4.78 15.08 4.37
CA SER A 172 5.94 14.65 3.59
C SER A 172 7.13 14.47 4.53
N VAL A 173 7.56 13.23 4.70
CA VAL A 173 8.68 12.87 5.59
C VAL A 173 9.97 12.59 4.82
N PHE A 174 9.89 12.42 3.51
CA PHE A 174 11.03 12.24 2.62
C PHE A 174 10.72 12.80 1.24
N SER A 175 11.67 13.49 0.64
CA SER A 175 11.57 13.97 -0.75
C SER A 175 12.97 14.01 -1.37
N GLU A 176 13.12 13.42 -2.56
CA GLU A 176 14.39 13.36 -3.28
C GLU A 176 14.15 13.54 -4.78
N PHE A 177 14.63 14.65 -5.32
CA PHE A 177 14.51 15.00 -6.73
C PHE A 177 15.71 14.50 -7.54
N HIS A 178 15.44 14.04 -8.76
CA HIS A 178 16.44 13.63 -9.75
C HIS A 178 16.12 14.18 -11.13
N ASP A 179 17.12 14.74 -11.78
CA ASP A 179 17.03 15.11 -13.19
C ASP A 179 17.03 13.87 -14.10
N ALA A 180 16.44 14.03 -15.29
CA ALA A 180 16.61 13.06 -16.35
C ALA A 180 18.09 12.85 -16.68
N ASP A 181 18.47 11.63 -17.01
CA ASP A 181 19.84 11.26 -17.37
C ASP A 181 19.88 10.28 -18.57
N ALA A 182 21.05 9.74 -18.86
CA ALA A 182 21.22 8.79 -19.97
C ALA A 182 20.40 7.48 -19.81
N GLN A 183 20.01 7.12 -18.58
CA GLN A 183 19.26 5.91 -18.26
C GLN A 183 17.79 6.19 -17.95
N ASN A 184 17.49 7.38 -17.42
CA ASN A 184 16.16 7.79 -16.99
C ASN A 184 15.61 8.89 -17.90
N SER A 185 14.55 8.60 -18.62
CA SER A 185 14.02 9.45 -19.69
C SER A 185 13.41 10.79 -19.24
N HIS A 186 13.00 10.89 -17.98
CA HIS A 186 12.33 12.06 -17.42
C HIS A 186 12.90 12.39 -16.04
N SER A 187 12.76 13.64 -15.61
CA SER A 187 12.97 14.03 -14.22
C SER A 187 11.91 13.42 -13.33
N TYR A 188 12.26 13.09 -12.10
CA TYR A 188 11.36 12.45 -11.16
C TYR A 188 11.71 12.82 -9.73
N CYS A 189 10.72 12.73 -8.84
CA CYS A 189 10.89 12.98 -7.42
C CYS A 189 10.29 11.82 -6.63
N PHE A 190 11.08 11.18 -5.78
CA PHE A 190 10.58 10.25 -4.78
C PHE A 190 10.07 11.02 -3.58
N GLU A 191 8.88 10.69 -3.13
CA GLU A 191 8.27 11.26 -1.93
C GLU A 191 7.66 10.17 -1.06
N ILE A 192 7.85 10.29 0.24
CA ILE A 192 7.15 9.47 1.24
C ILE A 192 6.30 10.39 2.10
N LEU A 193 5.00 10.06 2.17
CA LEU A 193 4.05 10.77 3.01
C LEU A 193 3.56 9.83 4.11
N GLU A 194 3.40 10.36 5.31
CA GLU A 194 2.79 9.67 6.43
C GLU A 194 1.50 10.37 6.83
N ARG A 195 0.50 9.58 7.23
CA ARG A 195 -0.79 10.11 7.68
C ARG A 195 -0.59 10.83 9.03
N ARG A 196 -1.19 12.01 9.15
CA ARG A 196 -1.22 12.83 10.37
C ARG A 196 -2.15 12.26 11.43
#